data_1a810d35e46b6a6e67797e0c0a359a78
#
_entry.id   1a810d35e46b6a6e67797e0c0a359a78
#
_cell.length_a   1.000
_cell.length_b   1.000
_cell.length_c   1.000
_cell.angle_alpha   90.00
_cell.angle_beta   90.00
_cell.angle_gamma   90.00
#
_symmetry.space_group_name_H-M   'P 1'
#
loop_
_entity.id
_entity.type
_entity.pdbx_description
1 polymer ?
#
loop_
_entity_poly.entity_id
_entity_poly.type
_entity_poly.pdbx_seq_one_letter_code
_entity_poly.pdbx_strand_id
1 'polypeptide(L)'
;MRFPQVIAAKVQKESARVERARAEFNFGSIQAQVPHGCKVLDVGAWSCYLGQLLRDRMGCDVLSLDVVDANKTDMPFQVFDGTALPVDSRSFDVILFLYVLHHAADDQPLLDEASRVLRDGGCLLIAEDSVDGLWNRTLTVGFHLWLWLATGMACDGKFRTTDRWRARFLTAGFEIKETLFLGHHLGRFCWPNNVLFVLRKEHGTGGRLERGQRQDR
;
A
#
# COMPACT_ATOMS: atom_id res chain seq x y z
N MET A 1 -27.44 29.39 14.45
CA MET A 1 -26.95 27.99 14.56
C MET A 1 -26.59 27.27 13.24
N ARG A 2 -26.39 28.00 12.11
CA ARG A 2 -26.09 27.36 10.80
C ARG A 2 -24.64 27.47 10.32
N PHE A 3 -23.84 28.33 10.92
CA PHE A 3 -22.48 28.61 10.46
C PHE A 3 -21.49 27.45 10.65
N PRO A 4 -21.45 26.73 11.78
CA PRO A 4 -20.53 25.61 11.96
C PRO A 4 -20.82 24.40 11.05
N GLN A 5 -22.10 24.14 10.77
CA GLN A 5 -22.51 23.01 9.91
C GLN A 5 -22.15 23.23 8.44
N VAL A 6 -22.23 24.46 7.93
CA VAL A 6 -21.86 24.80 6.55
C VAL A 6 -20.35 24.68 6.35
N ILE A 7 -19.55 25.11 7.32
CA ILE A 7 -18.09 24.97 7.27
C ILE A 7 -17.70 23.47 7.34
N ALA A 8 -18.26 22.70 8.24
CA ALA A 8 -18.01 21.28 8.35
C ALA A 8 -18.36 20.53 7.04
N ALA A 9 -19.52 20.82 6.44
CA ALA A 9 -19.93 20.23 5.18
C ALA A 9 -18.99 20.60 4.02
N LYS A 10 -18.49 21.85 3.99
CA LYS A 10 -17.54 22.29 2.97
C LYS A 10 -16.18 21.59 3.13
N VAL A 11 -15.67 21.50 4.35
CA VAL A 11 -14.41 20.77 4.67
C VAL A 11 -14.54 19.30 4.29
N GLN A 12 -15.66 18.65 4.65
CA GLN A 12 -15.92 17.26 4.31
C GLN A 12 -16.01 17.04 2.79
N LYS A 13 -16.64 17.96 2.05
CA LYS A 13 -16.73 17.89 0.58
C LYS A 13 -15.36 18.04 -0.09
N GLU A 14 -14.53 18.98 0.37
CA GLU A 14 -13.17 19.16 -0.14
C GLU A 14 -12.28 17.95 0.19
N SER A 15 -12.38 17.38 1.40
CA SER A 15 -11.70 16.14 1.77
C SER A 15 -12.07 14.99 0.85
N ALA A 16 -13.35 14.75 0.60
CA ALA A 16 -13.82 13.71 -0.31
C ALA A 16 -13.33 13.92 -1.76
N ARG A 17 -13.23 15.17 -2.21
CA ARG A 17 -12.69 15.50 -3.54
C ARG A 17 -11.21 15.12 -3.65
N VAL A 18 -10.41 15.47 -2.64
CA VAL A 18 -8.98 15.13 -2.60
C VAL A 18 -8.77 13.62 -2.56
N GLU A 19 -9.53 12.92 -1.73
CA GLU A 19 -9.46 11.45 -1.62
C GLU A 19 -9.84 10.75 -2.92
N ARG A 20 -10.88 11.21 -3.62
CA ARG A 20 -11.26 10.68 -4.94
C ARG A 20 -10.18 10.96 -5.99
N ALA A 21 -9.59 12.15 -6.00
CA ALA A 21 -8.50 12.48 -6.91
C ALA A 21 -7.27 11.60 -6.66
N ARG A 22 -6.97 11.29 -5.39
CA ARG A 22 -5.90 10.34 -5.04
C ARG A 22 -6.23 8.92 -5.50
N ALA A 23 -7.48 8.48 -5.33
CA ALA A 23 -7.92 7.17 -5.82
C ALA A 23 -7.82 7.04 -7.34
N GLU A 24 -8.20 8.09 -8.10
CA GLU A 24 -8.03 8.13 -9.56
C GLU A 24 -6.55 8.08 -9.97
N PHE A 25 -5.68 8.81 -9.29
CA PHE A 25 -4.24 8.75 -9.54
C PHE A 25 -3.69 7.34 -9.26
N ASN A 26 -4.03 6.74 -8.12
CA ASN A 26 -3.61 5.39 -7.77
C ASN A 26 -4.14 4.37 -8.78
N PHE A 27 -5.41 4.46 -9.15
CA PHE A 27 -6.01 3.61 -10.18
C PHE A 27 -5.24 3.71 -11.50
N GLY A 28 -5.00 4.92 -11.99
CA GLY A 28 -4.22 5.15 -13.21
C GLY A 28 -2.81 4.54 -13.15
N SER A 29 -2.21 4.53 -11.96
CA SER A 29 -0.86 4.01 -11.73
C SER A 29 -0.79 2.48 -11.73
N ILE A 30 -1.86 1.79 -11.29
CA ILE A 30 -1.84 0.33 -11.06
C ILE A 30 -2.68 -0.47 -12.09
N GLN A 31 -3.61 0.15 -12.81
CA GLN A 31 -4.58 -0.57 -13.65
C GLN A 31 -3.93 -1.50 -14.68
N ALA A 32 -2.75 -1.15 -15.21
CA ALA A 32 -2.04 -1.98 -16.17
C ALA A 32 -1.47 -3.28 -15.55
N GLN A 33 -1.36 -3.34 -14.21
CA GLN A 33 -0.83 -4.46 -13.45
C GLN A 33 -1.93 -5.33 -12.81
N VAL A 34 -3.18 -4.86 -12.84
CA VAL A 34 -4.34 -5.54 -12.24
C VAL A 34 -5.15 -6.21 -13.36
N PRO A 35 -5.28 -7.55 -13.37
CA PRO A 35 -6.13 -8.23 -14.36
C PRO A 35 -7.61 -7.90 -14.15
N HIS A 36 -8.38 -7.81 -15.24
CA HIS A 36 -9.82 -7.67 -15.16
C HIS A 36 -10.48 -8.88 -14.46
N GLY A 37 -11.46 -8.62 -13.61
CA GLY A 37 -12.25 -9.65 -12.92
C GLY A 37 -11.48 -10.42 -11.84
N CYS A 38 -10.25 -10.01 -11.48
CA CYS A 38 -9.44 -10.68 -10.47
C CYS A 38 -9.90 -10.35 -9.05
N LYS A 39 -9.45 -11.15 -8.10
CA LYS A 39 -9.69 -10.93 -6.67
C LYS A 39 -8.59 -10.08 -6.06
N VAL A 40 -8.96 -8.91 -5.52
CA VAL A 40 -8.03 -7.90 -5.00
C VAL A 40 -8.21 -7.71 -3.51
N LEU A 41 -7.11 -7.65 -2.76
CA LEU A 41 -7.06 -7.22 -1.37
C LEU A 41 -6.40 -5.83 -1.31
N ASP A 42 -7.17 -4.82 -0.93
CA ASP A 42 -6.69 -3.44 -0.77
C ASP A 42 -6.45 -3.18 0.72
N VAL A 43 -5.18 -3.15 1.14
CA VAL A 43 -4.77 -2.99 2.53
C VAL A 43 -4.29 -1.56 2.79
N GLY A 44 -4.85 -0.92 3.81
CA GLY A 44 -4.70 0.52 4.06
C GLY A 44 -5.61 1.33 3.14
N ALA A 45 -6.83 0.82 2.90
CA ALA A 45 -7.74 1.31 1.89
C ALA A 45 -8.37 2.69 2.21
N TRP A 46 -8.26 3.14 3.46
CA TRP A 46 -8.83 4.39 3.96
C TRP A 46 -10.30 4.55 3.52
N SER A 47 -10.58 5.45 2.56
CA SER A 47 -11.93 5.76 2.08
C SER A 47 -12.56 4.74 1.13
N CYS A 48 -11.84 3.69 0.73
CA CYS A 48 -12.22 2.63 -0.22
C CYS A 48 -12.60 3.11 -1.65
N TYR A 49 -12.33 4.37 -2.03
CA TYR A 49 -12.62 4.85 -3.38
C TYR A 49 -11.81 4.12 -4.47
N LEU A 50 -10.59 3.66 -4.16
CA LEU A 50 -9.80 2.87 -5.10
C LEU A 50 -10.45 1.51 -5.36
N GLY A 51 -10.88 0.81 -4.31
CA GLY A 51 -11.60 -0.45 -4.43
C GLY A 51 -12.87 -0.31 -5.28
N GLN A 52 -13.62 0.80 -5.09
CA GLN A 52 -14.78 1.12 -5.92
C GLN A 52 -14.41 1.29 -7.39
N LEU A 53 -13.32 1.99 -7.72
CA LEU A 53 -12.84 2.14 -9.10
C LEU A 53 -12.44 0.80 -9.73
N LEU A 54 -11.75 -0.07 -8.99
CA LEU A 54 -11.36 -1.40 -9.45
C LEU A 54 -12.58 -2.28 -9.71
N ARG A 55 -13.58 -2.26 -8.84
CA ARG A 55 -14.86 -2.95 -9.05
C ARG A 55 -15.59 -2.42 -10.28
N ASP A 56 -15.80 -1.11 -10.34
CA ASP A 56 -16.70 -0.49 -11.32
C ASP A 56 -16.10 -0.46 -12.74
N ARG A 57 -14.76 -0.34 -12.88
CA ARG A 57 -14.10 -0.23 -14.19
C ARG A 57 -13.44 -1.51 -14.67
N MET A 58 -13.08 -2.40 -13.76
CA MET A 58 -12.33 -3.62 -14.09
C MET A 58 -13.07 -4.90 -13.70
N GLY A 59 -14.23 -4.79 -13.02
CA GLY A 59 -15.01 -5.95 -12.58
C GLY A 59 -14.33 -6.76 -11.49
N CYS A 60 -13.37 -6.20 -10.77
CA CYS A 60 -12.63 -6.90 -9.71
C CYS A 60 -13.53 -7.20 -8.49
N ASP A 61 -13.32 -8.37 -7.87
CA ASP A 61 -13.83 -8.68 -6.53
C ASP A 61 -12.86 -8.12 -5.49
N VAL A 62 -13.24 -7.02 -4.82
CA VAL A 62 -12.32 -6.27 -3.94
C VAL A 62 -12.78 -6.35 -2.50
N LEU A 63 -11.89 -6.80 -1.61
CA LEU A 63 -12.00 -6.64 -0.16
C LEU A 63 -11.03 -5.55 0.28
N SER A 64 -11.51 -4.58 1.05
CA SER A 64 -10.71 -3.49 1.60
C SER A 64 -10.46 -3.71 3.09
N LEU A 65 -9.22 -3.50 3.53
CA LEU A 65 -8.80 -3.58 4.94
C LEU A 65 -8.17 -2.25 5.37
N ASP A 66 -8.42 -1.85 6.61
CA ASP A 66 -7.67 -0.75 7.25
C ASP A 66 -7.64 -0.95 8.77
N VAL A 67 -6.75 -0.26 9.47
CA VAL A 67 -6.68 -0.26 10.94
C VAL A 67 -7.73 0.67 11.57
N VAL A 68 -8.35 1.53 10.76
CA VAL A 68 -9.44 2.43 11.17
C VAL A 68 -10.62 2.30 10.22
N ASP A 69 -11.84 2.45 10.74
CA ASP A 69 -13.04 2.51 9.90
C ASP A 69 -13.19 3.91 9.30
N ALA A 70 -12.68 4.06 8.08
CA ALA A 70 -12.76 5.29 7.29
C ALA A 70 -13.50 5.10 5.95
N ASN A 71 -14.16 3.94 5.75
CA ASN A 71 -14.88 3.62 4.52
C ASN A 71 -15.99 4.64 4.23
N LYS A 72 -15.99 5.18 3.01
CA LYS A 72 -16.98 6.17 2.52
C LYS A 72 -17.78 5.64 1.32
N THR A 73 -17.72 4.32 1.10
CA THR A 73 -18.34 3.64 -0.04
C THR A 73 -19.18 2.46 0.43
N ASP A 74 -19.76 1.74 -0.52
CA ASP A 74 -20.45 0.47 -0.31
C ASP A 74 -19.56 -0.77 -0.49
N MET A 75 -18.23 -0.56 -0.53
CA MET A 75 -17.26 -1.64 -0.72
C MET A 75 -17.20 -2.56 0.51
N PRO A 76 -17.01 -3.88 0.31
CA PRO A 76 -16.66 -4.79 1.38
C PRO A 76 -15.42 -4.28 2.12
N PHE A 77 -15.55 -4.13 3.44
CA PHE A 77 -14.52 -3.53 4.28
C PHE A 77 -14.44 -4.23 5.63
N GLN A 78 -13.23 -4.38 6.15
CA GLN A 78 -13.00 -4.93 7.49
C GLN A 78 -11.85 -4.19 8.19
N VAL A 79 -12.05 -3.87 9.45
CA VAL A 79 -10.97 -3.37 10.33
C VAL A 79 -10.10 -4.54 10.78
N PHE A 80 -8.77 -4.34 10.79
CA PHE A 80 -7.81 -5.35 11.26
C PHE A 80 -6.76 -4.71 12.19
N ASP A 81 -5.91 -5.50 12.79
CA ASP A 81 -4.97 -5.06 13.83
C ASP A 81 -3.67 -4.43 13.30
N GLY A 82 -3.49 -4.37 11.96
CA GLY A 82 -2.29 -3.84 11.32
C GLY A 82 -1.15 -4.85 11.20
N THR A 83 -1.34 -6.11 11.60
CA THR A 83 -0.31 -7.16 11.56
C THR A 83 -0.76 -8.41 10.83
N ALA A 84 -1.88 -9.02 11.24
CA ALA A 84 -2.42 -10.24 10.66
C ALA A 84 -3.58 -9.93 9.72
N LEU A 85 -3.51 -10.36 8.44
CA LEU A 85 -4.59 -10.19 7.49
C LEU A 85 -5.70 -11.23 7.76
N PRO A 86 -6.94 -10.81 8.08
CA PRO A 86 -8.02 -11.71 8.51
C PRO A 86 -8.68 -12.42 7.31
N VAL A 87 -7.88 -13.03 6.46
CA VAL A 87 -8.28 -13.71 5.23
C VAL A 87 -7.50 -15.01 5.04
N ASP A 88 -8.04 -15.92 4.26
CA ASP A 88 -7.45 -17.24 3.99
C ASP A 88 -6.14 -17.14 3.18
N SER A 89 -5.28 -18.13 3.36
CA SER A 89 -4.07 -18.29 2.55
C SER A 89 -4.42 -18.53 1.09
N ARG A 90 -3.60 -17.98 0.16
CA ARG A 90 -3.75 -18.17 -1.29
C ARG A 90 -5.15 -17.83 -1.81
N SER A 91 -5.74 -16.74 -1.32
CA SER A 91 -7.12 -16.37 -1.62
C SER A 91 -7.25 -15.18 -2.57
N PHE A 92 -6.18 -14.41 -2.82
CA PHE A 92 -6.19 -13.23 -3.67
C PHE A 92 -5.20 -13.31 -4.82
N ASP A 93 -5.58 -12.74 -5.97
CA ASP A 93 -4.75 -12.66 -7.16
C ASP A 93 -3.82 -11.44 -7.12
N VAL A 94 -4.31 -10.35 -6.52
CA VAL A 94 -3.57 -9.10 -6.33
C VAL A 94 -3.73 -8.60 -4.90
N ILE A 95 -2.62 -8.14 -4.31
CA ILE A 95 -2.63 -7.43 -3.02
C ILE A 95 -2.04 -6.04 -3.26
N LEU A 96 -2.65 -5.02 -2.66
CA LEU A 96 -2.24 -3.63 -2.74
C LEU A 96 -1.77 -3.15 -1.38
N PHE A 97 -0.55 -2.59 -1.30
CA PHE A 97 -0.03 -1.78 -0.20
C PHE A 97 0.35 -0.41 -0.76
N LEU A 98 -0.61 0.52 -0.80
CA LEU A 98 -0.36 1.84 -1.37
C LEU A 98 -0.18 2.88 -0.26
N TYR A 99 1.08 3.24 -0.02
CA TYR A 99 1.49 4.18 1.04
C TYR A 99 1.17 3.68 2.45
N VAL A 100 1.45 2.41 2.73
CA VAL A 100 1.10 1.73 3.98
C VAL A 100 2.32 1.36 4.80
N LEU A 101 3.36 0.79 4.17
CA LEU A 101 4.46 0.16 4.91
C LEU A 101 5.30 1.17 5.71
N HIS A 102 5.37 2.43 5.28
CA HIS A 102 6.09 3.46 6.04
C HIS A 102 5.36 3.88 7.35
N HIS A 103 4.09 3.50 7.51
CA HIS A 103 3.34 3.67 8.77
C HIS A 103 3.47 2.47 9.71
N ALA A 104 3.89 1.31 9.23
CA ALA A 104 4.03 0.12 10.05
C ALA A 104 5.24 0.21 10.97
N ALA A 105 5.05 -0.09 12.26
CA ALA A 105 6.14 -0.18 13.23
C ALA A 105 7.15 -1.27 12.83
N ASP A 106 6.66 -2.39 12.30
CA ASP A 106 7.43 -3.42 11.61
C ASP A 106 6.66 -3.84 10.34
N ASP A 107 7.32 -3.79 9.19
CA ASP A 107 6.71 -4.15 7.92
C ASP A 107 6.88 -5.65 7.57
N GLN A 108 7.69 -6.40 8.35
CA GLN A 108 7.89 -7.82 8.09
C GLN A 108 6.61 -8.64 8.24
N PRO A 109 5.81 -8.49 9.31
CA PRO A 109 4.56 -9.24 9.44
C PRO A 109 3.60 -9.04 8.25
N LEU A 110 3.47 -7.80 7.76
CA LEU A 110 2.61 -7.50 6.61
C LEU A 110 3.15 -8.14 5.32
N LEU A 111 4.46 -8.17 5.10
CA LEU A 111 5.06 -8.82 3.94
C LEU A 111 4.92 -10.34 4.01
N ASP A 112 5.08 -10.94 5.19
CA ASP A 112 4.86 -12.37 5.42
C ASP A 112 3.40 -12.76 5.17
N GLU A 113 2.46 -11.96 5.67
CA GLU A 113 1.03 -12.12 5.44
C GLU A 113 0.66 -11.95 3.96
N ALA A 114 1.22 -10.95 3.27
CA ALA A 114 1.03 -10.81 1.83
C ALA A 114 1.50 -12.07 1.07
N SER A 115 2.66 -12.62 1.46
CA SER A 115 3.15 -13.87 0.88
C SER A 115 2.22 -15.05 1.19
N ARG A 116 1.62 -15.13 2.38
CA ARG A 116 0.67 -16.17 2.77
C ARG A 116 -0.64 -16.10 1.97
N VAL A 117 -1.17 -14.88 1.83
CA VAL A 117 -2.50 -14.62 1.26
C VAL A 117 -2.49 -14.62 -0.26
N LEU A 118 -1.38 -14.26 -0.89
CA LEU A 118 -1.23 -14.21 -2.33
C LEU A 118 -1.25 -15.61 -2.93
N ARG A 119 -2.04 -15.80 -4.00
CA ARG A 119 -2.05 -17.02 -4.81
C ARG A 119 -0.72 -17.23 -5.52
N ASP A 120 -0.45 -18.45 -5.90
CA ASP A 120 0.69 -18.77 -6.76
C ASP A 120 0.52 -18.04 -8.10
N GLY A 121 1.56 -17.30 -8.51
CA GLY A 121 1.51 -16.43 -9.68
C GLY A 121 0.82 -15.08 -9.48
N GLY A 122 0.26 -14.83 -8.31
CA GLY A 122 -0.35 -13.55 -7.95
C GLY A 122 0.67 -12.40 -7.87
N CYS A 123 0.17 -11.17 -7.78
CA CYS A 123 0.95 -9.94 -7.80
C CYS A 123 0.76 -9.13 -6.52
N LEU A 124 1.86 -8.67 -5.92
CA LEU A 124 1.86 -7.69 -4.84
C LEU A 124 2.30 -6.34 -5.40
N LEU A 125 1.42 -5.34 -5.32
CA LEU A 125 1.70 -3.97 -5.74
C LEU A 125 1.94 -3.11 -4.52
N ILE A 126 3.12 -2.50 -4.43
CA ILE A 126 3.50 -1.63 -3.32
C ILE A 126 3.88 -0.26 -3.87
N ALA A 127 3.14 0.78 -3.50
CA ALA A 127 3.54 2.16 -3.76
C ALA A 127 4.01 2.81 -2.46
N GLU A 128 5.15 3.49 -2.52
CA GLU A 128 5.74 4.14 -1.36
C GLU A 128 6.40 5.46 -1.73
N ASP A 129 6.49 6.35 -0.74
CA ASP A 129 7.29 7.55 -0.82
C ASP A 129 8.78 7.17 -0.80
N SER A 130 9.52 7.66 -1.79
CA SER A 130 10.98 7.46 -1.85
C SER A 130 11.71 8.73 -1.41
N VAL A 131 12.70 8.55 -0.52
CA VAL A 131 13.56 9.62 -0.05
C VAL A 131 14.92 9.64 -0.76
N ASP A 132 14.90 9.35 -2.05
CA ASP A 132 16.11 9.42 -2.88
C ASP A 132 16.61 10.87 -2.98
N GLY A 133 17.83 11.07 -2.53
CA GLY A 133 18.47 12.37 -2.48
C GLY A 133 18.03 13.25 -1.30
N LEU A 134 18.89 14.21 -0.97
CA LEU A 134 18.74 15.07 0.21
C LEU A 134 17.47 15.95 0.13
N TRP A 135 17.16 16.43 -1.07
CA TRP A 135 15.99 17.29 -1.30
C TRP A 135 14.66 16.56 -1.07
N ASN A 136 14.49 15.37 -1.66
CA ASN A 136 13.30 14.56 -1.45
C ASN A 136 13.12 14.15 0.00
N ARG A 137 14.22 13.80 0.68
CA ARG A 137 14.20 13.47 2.10
C ARG A 137 13.69 14.65 2.95
N THR A 138 14.18 15.85 2.71
CA THR A 138 13.76 17.05 3.45
C THR A 138 12.28 17.35 3.22
N LEU A 139 11.80 17.25 1.98
CA LEU A 139 10.40 17.48 1.62
C LEU A 139 9.47 16.43 2.25
N THR A 140 9.83 15.15 2.15
CA THR A 140 9.03 14.05 2.72
C THR A 140 8.91 14.18 4.23
N VAL A 141 10.03 14.36 4.93
CA VAL A 141 10.04 14.52 6.39
C VAL A 141 9.28 15.77 6.81
N GLY A 142 9.50 16.90 6.12
CA GLY A 142 8.80 18.15 6.41
C GLY A 142 7.29 18.06 6.23
N PHE A 143 6.84 17.36 5.18
CA PHE A 143 5.42 17.13 4.93
C PHE A 143 4.78 16.24 6.02
N HIS A 144 5.42 15.14 6.39
CA HIS A 144 4.87 14.26 7.40
C HIS A 144 4.91 14.89 8.80
N LEU A 145 5.91 15.72 9.10
CA LEU A 145 5.92 16.55 10.32
C LEU A 145 4.75 17.53 10.33
N TRP A 146 4.50 18.20 9.20
CA TRP A 146 3.34 19.10 9.07
C TRP A 146 2.02 18.32 9.22
N LEU A 147 1.90 17.15 8.59
CA LEU A 147 0.71 16.29 8.69
C LEU A 147 0.47 15.83 10.13
N TRP A 148 1.52 15.42 10.84
CA TRP A 148 1.45 15.07 12.26
C TRP A 148 0.97 16.24 13.11
N LEU A 149 1.51 17.43 12.92
CA LEU A 149 1.10 18.65 13.64
C LEU A 149 -0.37 19.02 13.32
N ALA A 150 -0.82 18.81 12.09
CA ALA A 150 -2.16 19.18 11.64
C ALA A 150 -3.24 18.16 12.01
N THR A 151 -2.92 16.86 12.07
CA THR A 151 -3.91 15.78 12.20
C THR A 151 -3.69 14.87 13.40
N GLY A 152 -2.51 14.92 14.02
CA GLY A 152 -2.10 13.97 15.08
C GLY A 152 -1.78 12.57 14.56
N MET A 153 -1.81 12.34 13.24
CA MET A 153 -1.45 11.03 12.66
C MET A 153 0.05 10.79 12.82
N ALA A 154 0.40 9.86 13.70
CA ALA A 154 1.78 9.44 13.86
C ALA A 154 2.26 8.69 12.62
N CYS A 155 3.45 9.03 12.16
CA CYS A 155 4.19 8.24 11.19
C CYS A 155 5.51 7.86 11.84
N ASP A 156 5.84 6.58 11.93
CA ASP A 156 7.09 6.10 12.52
C ASP A 156 8.32 6.50 11.68
N GLY A 157 8.09 7.21 10.56
CA GLY A 157 9.13 7.85 9.77
C GLY A 157 10.09 6.88 9.07
N LYS A 158 9.66 5.66 8.81
CA LYS A 158 10.47 4.63 8.12
C LYS A 158 10.56 4.86 6.62
N PHE A 159 10.81 6.10 6.21
CA PHE A 159 11.05 6.42 4.81
C PHE A 159 12.36 5.80 4.35
N ARG A 160 12.31 5.10 3.23
CA ARG A 160 13.45 4.45 2.62
C ARG A 160 13.73 5.02 1.23
N THR A 161 15.00 4.93 0.79
CA THR A 161 15.33 5.12 -0.62
C THR A 161 14.76 3.96 -1.45
N THR A 162 14.61 4.19 -2.75
CA THR A 162 14.16 3.15 -3.69
C THR A 162 15.00 1.88 -3.57
N ASP A 163 16.33 1.99 -3.45
CA ASP A 163 17.21 0.83 -3.31
C ASP A 163 17.01 0.09 -1.98
N ARG A 164 16.75 0.81 -0.89
CA ARG A 164 16.44 0.18 0.40
C ARG A 164 15.09 -0.53 0.39
N TRP A 165 14.09 0.01 -0.30
CA TRP A 165 12.82 -0.68 -0.53
C TRP A 165 13.04 -1.95 -1.35
N ARG A 166 13.79 -1.88 -2.44
CA ARG A 166 14.13 -3.06 -3.26
C ARG A 166 14.81 -4.14 -2.44
N ALA A 167 15.88 -3.80 -1.70
CA ALA A 167 16.57 -4.74 -0.84
C ALA A 167 15.63 -5.38 0.19
N ARG A 168 14.70 -4.58 0.75
CA ARG A 168 13.71 -5.05 1.71
C ARG A 168 12.79 -6.12 1.13
N PHE A 169 12.25 -5.89 -0.07
CA PHE A 169 11.32 -6.82 -0.72
C PHE A 169 12.03 -8.11 -1.16
N LEU A 170 13.26 -8.02 -1.67
CA LEU A 170 14.08 -9.19 -1.99
C LEU A 170 14.35 -10.04 -0.74
N THR A 171 14.69 -9.40 0.39
CA THR A 171 14.91 -10.10 1.66
C THR A 171 13.64 -10.76 2.19
N ALA A 172 12.46 -10.19 1.89
CA ALA A 172 11.16 -10.78 2.23
C ALA A 172 10.71 -11.92 1.29
N GLY A 173 11.55 -12.32 0.31
CA GLY A 173 11.26 -13.44 -0.60
C GLY A 173 10.36 -13.07 -1.78
N PHE A 174 10.39 -11.80 -2.18
CA PHE A 174 9.69 -11.35 -3.39
C PHE A 174 10.68 -11.07 -4.52
N GLU A 175 10.30 -11.44 -5.74
CA GLU A 175 10.96 -11.03 -6.96
C GLU A 175 10.37 -9.69 -7.45
N ILE A 176 11.23 -8.72 -7.79
CA ILE A 176 10.81 -7.43 -8.32
C ILE A 176 10.70 -7.53 -9.84
N LYS A 177 9.49 -7.47 -10.39
CA LYS A 177 9.25 -7.50 -11.84
C LYS A 177 9.42 -6.13 -12.47
N GLU A 178 8.90 -5.10 -11.81
CA GLU A 178 9.00 -3.73 -12.27
C GLU A 178 9.19 -2.76 -11.11
N THR A 179 9.77 -1.62 -11.42
CA THR A 179 9.85 -0.44 -10.54
C THR A 179 9.48 0.78 -11.38
N LEU A 180 8.36 1.41 -11.07
CA LEU A 180 7.80 2.52 -11.82
C LEU A 180 7.84 3.80 -10.97
N PHE A 181 8.39 4.87 -11.53
CA PHE A 181 8.37 6.18 -10.89
C PHE A 181 7.07 6.89 -11.27
N LEU A 182 6.18 7.12 -10.30
CA LEU A 182 4.84 7.64 -10.54
C LEU A 182 4.79 9.17 -10.65
N GLY A 183 5.88 9.86 -10.32
CA GLY A 183 5.86 11.31 -10.22
C GLY A 183 5.02 11.82 -9.04
N HIS A 184 4.46 13.01 -9.19
CA HIS A 184 3.76 13.68 -8.10
C HIS A 184 2.25 13.72 -8.35
N HIS A 185 1.45 13.20 -7.41
CA HIS A 185 -0.01 13.17 -7.52
C HIS A 185 -0.69 14.53 -7.25
N LEU A 186 0.03 15.55 -6.77
CA LEU A 186 -0.49 16.89 -6.49
C LEU A 186 0.03 17.99 -7.44
N GLY A 187 0.45 17.60 -8.66
CA GLY A 187 0.88 18.55 -9.68
C GLY A 187 2.35 18.96 -9.57
N ARG A 188 2.74 19.96 -10.35
CA ARG A 188 4.11 20.35 -10.73
C ARG A 188 5.03 20.84 -9.59
N PHE A 189 4.57 20.91 -8.34
CA PHE A 189 5.34 21.40 -7.20
C PHE A 189 5.80 20.25 -6.29
N CYS A 190 7.11 20.07 -6.25
CA CYS A 190 7.96 19.47 -5.21
C CYS A 190 7.26 18.58 -4.15
N TRP A 191 6.77 17.42 -4.53
CA TRP A 191 6.27 16.43 -3.60
C TRP A 191 7.18 15.19 -3.60
N PRO A 192 7.14 14.33 -2.57
CA PRO A 192 7.97 13.13 -2.55
C PRO A 192 7.83 12.32 -3.84
N ASN A 193 8.93 11.75 -4.30
CA ASN A 193 8.90 10.82 -5.43
C ASN A 193 8.15 9.55 -5.00
N ASN A 194 7.05 9.29 -5.67
CA ASN A 194 6.29 8.05 -5.48
C ASN A 194 6.85 6.96 -6.38
N VAL A 195 7.07 5.79 -5.83
CA VAL A 195 7.59 4.62 -6.54
C VAL A 195 6.63 3.45 -6.36
N LEU A 196 6.22 2.85 -7.47
CA LEU A 196 5.44 1.62 -7.48
C LEU A 196 6.37 0.44 -7.78
N PHE A 197 6.31 -0.56 -6.93
CA PHE A 197 6.97 -1.85 -7.10
C PHE A 197 5.93 -2.90 -7.47
N VAL A 198 6.20 -3.62 -8.55
CA VAL A 198 5.43 -4.78 -8.99
C VAL A 198 6.19 -6.02 -8.57
N LEU A 199 5.65 -6.74 -7.60
CA LEU A 199 6.31 -7.87 -6.97
C LEU A 199 5.56 -9.16 -7.25
N ARG A 200 6.33 -10.28 -7.35
CA ARG A 200 5.78 -11.63 -7.33
C ARG A 200 6.46 -12.43 -6.25
N LYS A 201 5.72 -13.39 -5.72
CA LYS A 201 6.29 -14.35 -4.79
C LYS A 201 7.39 -15.14 -5.51
N GLU A 202 8.57 -15.21 -4.92
CA GLU A 202 9.64 -16.05 -5.45
C GLU A 202 9.18 -17.51 -5.46
N HIS A 203 9.22 -18.15 -6.62
CA HIS A 203 8.94 -19.59 -6.69
C HIS A 203 10.05 -20.29 -5.92
N GLY A 204 9.73 -20.83 -4.76
CA GLY A 204 10.66 -21.66 -3.99
C GLY A 204 11.12 -22.80 -4.88
N THR A 205 12.33 -22.70 -5.43
CA THR A 205 13.10 -23.86 -5.81
C THR A 205 13.28 -24.66 -4.54
N GLY A 206 12.52 -25.76 -4.40
CA GLY A 206 12.58 -26.66 -3.25
C GLY A 206 14.02 -27.14 -3.01
N GLY A 207 14.66 -26.52 -2.07
CA GLY A 207 16.02 -26.79 -1.63
C GLY A 207 16.21 -26.28 -0.23
N ARG A 208 15.45 -26.85 0.72
CA ARG A 208 15.82 -26.79 2.12
C ARG A 208 17.17 -27.54 2.21
N LEU A 209 18.26 -26.79 2.26
CA LEU A 209 19.54 -27.35 2.68
C LEU A 209 19.33 -27.89 4.09
N GLU A 210 19.11 -29.21 4.19
CA GLU A 210 19.22 -29.96 5.43
C GLU A 210 20.60 -29.64 6.01
N ARG A 211 20.62 -28.92 7.11
CA ARG A 211 21.82 -28.77 7.92
C ARG A 211 22.15 -30.15 8.42
N GLY A 212 23.12 -30.79 7.74
CA GLY A 212 23.65 -32.06 8.11
C GLY A 212 24.06 -32.11 9.58
N GLN A 213 23.44 -33.02 10.30
CA GLN A 213 23.92 -33.44 11.60
C GLN A 213 25.35 -33.98 11.42
N ARG A 214 26.32 -33.22 11.94
CA ARG A 214 27.62 -33.82 12.23
C ARG A 214 27.41 -34.75 13.43
N GLN A 215 27.36 -36.03 13.17
CA GLN A 215 27.61 -37.03 14.18
C GLN A 215 29.12 -37.09 14.40
N ASP A 216 29.51 -36.76 15.62
CA ASP A 216 30.83 -37.09 16.16
C ASP A 216 30.98 -38.59 16.26
N ARG A 217 32.13 -39.07 15.77
CA ARG A 217 32.85 -40.24 16.23
C ARG A 217 34.31 -39.94 16.38
#